data_7f6998e6496d915a122d77c8742c8989
#
_entry.id   7f6998e6496d915a122d77c8742c8989
#
_cell.length_a   1.000
_cell.length_b   1.000
_cell.length_c   1.000
_cell.angle_alpha   90.00
_cell.angle_beta   90.00
_cell.angle_gamma   90.00
#
_symmetry.space_group_name_H-M   'P 1'
#
loop_
_entity.id
_entity.type
_entity.pdbx_description
1 polymer ?
#
loop_
_entity_poly.entity_id
_entity_poly.type
_entity_poly.pdbx_seq_one_letter_code
_entity_poly.pdbx_strand_id
1 'polypeptide(L)' 'KPMDIEEACVQMELLGHDFFVFRNAETDEVNVVYKRKGNTYGLIEPEY' A
#
# COMPACT_ATOMS: atom_id res chain seq x y z
N LYS A 1 -12.51 -2.08 -3.02
CA LYS A 1 -12.79 -2.66 -1.71
C LYS A 1 -11.67 -2.30 -0.74
N PRO A 2 -12.00 -1.70 0.41
CA PRO A 2 -10.94 -1.28 1.34
C PRO A 2 -10.12 -2.46 1.87
N MET A 3 -8.86 -2.21 2.13
CA MET A 3 -7.98 -3.21 2.72
C MET A 3 -7.01 -2.52 3.66
N ASP A 4 -6.37 -3.29 4.55
CA ASP A 4 -5.41 -2.68 5.44
C ASP A 4 -4.02 -2.65 4.78
N ILE A 5 -3.08 -1.97 5.44
CA ILE A 5 -1.75 -1.76 4.88
C ILE A 5 -1.02 -3.08 4.68
N GLU A 6 -1.15 -3.98 5.65
CA GLU A 6 -0.50 -5.28 5.56
C GLU A 6 -0.98 -6.06 4.34
N GLU A 7 -2.28 -6.06 4.15
CA GLU A 7 -2.87 -6.77 3.02
C GLU A 7 -2.43 -6.16 1.70
N ALA A 8 -2.34 -4.82 1.66
CA ALA A 8 -1.89 -4.13 0.46
C ALA A 8 -0.46 -4.52 0.11
N CYS A 9 0.40 -4.65 1.11
CA CYS A 9 1.78 -5.08 0.88
C CYS A 9 1.83 -6.49 0.33
N VAL A 10 1.00 -7.39 0.85
CA VAL A 10 0.94 -8.76 0.37
C VAL A 10 0.46 -8.78 -1.09
N GLN A 11 -0.56 -8.00 -1.39
CA GLN A 11 -1.06 -7.94 -2.77
C GLN A 11 0.00 -7.40 -3.72
N MET A 12 0.74 -6.39 -3.30
CA MET A 12 1.81 -5.83 -4.11
C MET A 12 2.84 -6.90 -4.45
N GLU A 13 3.23 -7.70 -3.45
CA GLU A 13 4.21 -8.75 -3.67
C GLU A 13 3.67 -9.84 -4.58
N LEU A 14 2.41 -10.21 -4.39
CA LEU A 14 1.80 -11.25 -5.21
C LEU A 14 1.72 -10.83 -6.68
N LEU A 15 1.49 -9.55 -6.93
CA LEU A 15 1.39 -9.04 -8.29
C LEU A 15 2.76 -8.74 -8.90
N GLY A 16 3.82 -8.76 -8.09
CA GLY A 16 5.16 -8.45 -8.58
C GLY A 16 5.35 -6.99 -8.89
N HIS A 17 4.59 -6.12 -8.26
CA HIS A 17 4.69 -4.67 -8.49
C HIS A 17 5.59 -4.03 -7.44
N ASP A 18 6.17 -2.89 -7.79
CA ASP A 18 6.98 -2.11 -6.87
C ASP A 18 6.15 -1.13 -6.06
N PHE A 19 4.92 -0.91 -6.44
CA PHE A 19 3.99 -0.06 -5.72
C PHE A 19 2.57 -0.59 -5.93
N PHE A 20 1.66 -0.14 -5.05
CA PHE A 20 0.28 -0.61 -5.12
C PHE A 20 -0.63 0.46 -4.53
N VAL A 21 -1.65 0.83 -5.29
CA VAL A 21 -2.63 1.84 -4.87
C VAL A 21 -3.83 1.10 -4.27
N PHE A 22 -4.25 1.53 -3.08
CA PHE A 22 -5.34 0.85 -2.40
C PHE A 22 -6.12 1.85 -1.56
N ARG A 23 -7.33 1.45 -1.17
CA ARG A 23 -8.12 2.23 -0.23
C ARG A 23 -7.89 1.67 1.17
N ASN A 24 -7.41 2.52 2.06
CA ASN A 24 -7.08 2.13 3.43
C ASN A 24 -8.36 1.97 4.24
N ALA A 25 -8.55 0.77 4.80
CA ALA A 25 -9.76 0.47 5.56
C ALA A 25 -9.87 1.30 6.84
N GLU A 26 -8.73 1.71 7.39
CA GLU A 26 -8.73 2.49 8.64
C GLU A 26 -9.13 3.94 8.40
N THR A 27 -8.68 4.54 7.31
CA THR A 27 -8.91 5.95 7.06
C THR A 27 -9.94 6.19 5.97
N ASP A 28 -10.28 5.14 5.20
CA ASP A 28 -11.18 5.20 4.06
C ASP A 28 -10.65 6.13 2.96
N GLU A 29 -9.34 6.33 2.92
CA GLU A 29 -8.69 7.16 1.92
C GLU A 29 -7.78 6.32 1.04
N VAL A 30 -7.52 6.84 -0.16
CA VAL A 30 -6.62 6.16 -1.08
C VAL A 30 -5.19 6.38 -0.63
N ASN A 31 -4.44 5.30 -0.50
CA ASN A 31 -3.04 5.31 -0.11
C ASN A 31 -2.23 4.54 -1.13
N VAL A 32 -0.91 4.74 -1.09
CA VAL A 32 0.02 4.01 -1.96
C VAL A 32 1.09 3.38 -1.08
N VAL A 33 1.27 2.05 -1.22
CA VAL A 33 2.44 1.40 -0.63
C VAL A 33 3.46 1.20 -1.73
N TYR A 34 4.73 1.26 -1.38
CA TYR A 34 5.80 1.05 -2.34
C TYR A 34 6.94 0.30 -1.67
N LYS A 35 7.69 -0.39 -2.50
CA LYS A 35 8.79 -1.21 -2.01
C LYS A 35 10.07 -0.38 -1.94
N ARG A 36 10.76 -0.48 -0.81
CA ARG A 36 12.03 0.19 -0.61
C ARG A 36 13.14 -0.86 -0.58
N LYS A 37 14.36 -0.39 -0.63
CA LYS A 37 15.51 -1.28 -0.56
C LYS A 37 15.55 -1.97 0.81
N GLY A 38 16.08 -3.20 0.84
CA GLY A 38 16.24 -3.92 2.09
C GLY A 38 14.97 -4.51 2.64
N ASN A 39 14.01 -4.82 1.77
CA ASN A 39 12.76 -5.48 2.16
C ASN A 39 11.91 -4.63 3.11
N THR A 40 11.98 -3.31 2.95
CA THR A 40 11.11 -2.41 3.69
C THR A 40 10.08 -1.80 2.75
N TYR A 41 9.05 -1.22 3.35
CA TYR A 41 7.97 -0.61 2.58
C TYR A 41 7.73 0.81 3.06
N GLY A 42 7.29 1.65 2.14
CA GLY A 42 6.89 3.00 2.47
C GLY A 42 5.40 3.18 2.20
N LEU A 43 4.81 4.16 2.86
CA LEU A 43 3.40 4.47 2.69
C LEU A 43 3.25 5.94 2.33
N ILE A 44 2.49 6.19 1.27
CA ILE A 44 2.18 7.55 0.85
C ILE A 44 0.70 7.80 1.15
N GLU A 45 0.45 8.80 1.98
CA GLU A 45 -0.92 9.20 2.32
C GLU A 45 -1.17 10.57 1.72
N PRO A 46 -2.18 10.71 0.86
CA PRO A 46 -2.46 12.02 0.28
C PRO A 46 -2.96 12.99 1.32
N GLU A 47 -2.65 14.25 1.12
CA GLU A 47 -3.18 15.33 1.95
C GLU A 47 -4.10 16.17 1.10
N TYR A 48 -5.29 16.44 1.64
CA TYR A 48 -6.29 17.23 0.94
C TYR A 48 -6.41 18.62 1.48
#